data_245a3fb46f357366b6000147ca700e21
#
_entry.id   245a3fb46f357366b6000147ca700e21
#
_cell.length_a   1.000
_cell.length_b   1.000
_cell.length_c   1.000
_cell.angle_alpha   90.00
_cell.angle_beta   90.00
_cell.angle_gamma   90.00
#
_symmetry.space_group_name_H-M   'P 1'
#
loop_
_entity.id
_entity.type
_entity.pdbx_description
1 polymer ?
#
loop_
_entity_poly.entity_id
_entity_poly.type
_entity_poly.pdbx_seq_one_letter_code
_entity_poly.pdbx_strand_id
1 'polypeptide(L)'
;MIGANKKKSDFATPYTVSNALTKGGAAVKLSALIMGLGNIAHKQIIKGLIFLAIEIGYIMFMVNAGAYYLSMLPSLGWRKQEEVFNEQKQIYEYVQGDNSVLLLLYGVATIAITLLFIYMWAENLRSAYMAECLAKEGKEINSFGKDVKSLFDKNLYKTLMFLPLMGILIFTVLPLLFMIPMAFTNYSTINKHLTLFDWVGLANFKTVLGLGGKIGKTFWRVLGWTIVWAVCATFLCNFLGLILAIVINRKETKCKAFWRTCFVISIAVPQFVSLLVMRQMLQEHGAVNNLLMEWGLIQNPLPFWSNTMWARVSVILINCWVGIPYTMLQVTGVLQNVPAELYEAAKIDGANAAQIFHKITLPYIMFIMGPYIITQFTGNINNFNIIYLLSAGKPTPVGETAGKTDLLVTWLYKLTVDYQYYNIGAVIGILTFVVLSIVALVTYRNTKAYKDEEGFM
;
A
#
# COMPACT_ATOMS: atom_id res chain seq x y z
N MET A 1 3.09 42.31 4.02
CA MET A 1 4.28 41.95 4.81
C MET A 1 3.85 41.83 6.27
N ILE A 2 3.49 40.64 6.72
CA ILE A 2 3.39 40.34 8.16
C ILE A 2 4.05 38.95 8.27
N GLY A 3 5.25 38.94 8.84
CA GLY A 3 6.03 37.75 9.06
C GLY A 3 5.32 36.85 10.06
N ALA A 4 4.86 35.68 9.63
CA ALA A 4 4.40 34.62 10.48
C ALA A 4 5.62 34.12 11.29
N ASN A 5 5.73 34.62 12.53
CA ASN A 5 6.58 34.05 13.54
C ASN A 5 6.12 32.59 13.76
N LYS A 6 6.77 31.64 13.10
CA LYS A 6 6.69 30.22 13.49
C LYS A 6 7.12 30.16 14.94
N LYS A 7 6.18 30.08 15.88
CA LYS A 7 6.43 29.63 17.25
C LYS A 7 7.20 28.31 17.10
N LYS A 8 8.50 28.32 17.40
CA LYS A 8 9.24 27.09 17.64
C LYS A 8 8.45 26.32 18.67
N SER A 9 8.02 25.13 18.32
CA SER A 9 7.32 24.26 19.26
C SER A 9 8.19 24.11 20.50
N ASP A 10 7.64 24.36 21.67
CA ASP A 10 8.25 24.13 22.99
C ASP A 10 8.61 22.66 23.26
N PHE A 11 8.55 21.82 22.24
CA PHE A 11 8.87 20.38 22.20
C PHE A 11 10.25 20.06 21.64
N ALA A 12 11.15 21.02 21.48
CA ALA A 12 12.57 20.71 21.26
C ALA A 12 13.12 20.09 22.55
N THR A 13 12.93 18.77 22.67
CA THR A 13 13.48 18.01 23.79
C THR A 13 14.99 18.21 23.77
N PRO A 14 15.64 18.74 24.86
CA PRO A 14 17.07 18.95 24.90
C PRO A 14 17.86 17.62 24.89
N TYR A 15 17.14 16.48 24.93
CA TYR A 15 17.69 15.15 25.07
C TYR A 15 17.92 14.52 23.70
N THR A 16 18.90 15.05 22.95
CA THR A 16 19.33 14.50 21.67
C THR A 16 20.54 13.59 21.84
N VAL A 17 20.74 12.64 20.89
CA VAL A 17 21.93 11.79 20.86
C VAL A 17 23.22 12.62 20.81
N SER A 18 23.23 13.71 20.04
CA SER A 18 24.36 14.63 19.97
C SER A 18 24.70 15.25 21.32
N ASN A 19 23.68 15.75 22.05
CA ASN A 19 23.89 16.29 23.38
C ASN A 19 24.33 15.24 24.40
N ALA A 20 23.80 14.01 24.30
CA ALA A 20 24.24 12.89 25.15
C ALA A 20 25.74 12.60 24.98
N LEU A 21 26.23 12.56 23.76
CA LEU A 21 27.63 12.28 23.44
C LEU A 21 28.58 13.46 23.75
N THR A 22 28.12 14.70 23.57
CA THR A 22 28.97 15.91 23.79
C THR A 22 28.94 16.41 25.23
N LYS A 23 27.75 16.54 25.83
CA LYS A 23 27.50 17.17 27.13
C LYS A 23 27.24 16.18 28.25
N GLY A 24 26.95 14.90 27.93
CA GLY A 24 26.70 13.86 28.91
C GLY A 24 27.94 13.52 29.74
N GLY A 25 27.73 13.08 30.97
CA GLY A 25 28.75 12.58 31.87
C GLY A 25 29.35 11.26 31.40
N ALA A 26 30.35 10.77 32.12
CA ALA A 26 31.07 9.54 31.77
C ALA A 26 30.14 8.32 31.62
N ALA A 27 29.19 8.13 32.54
CA ALA A 27 28.24 7.00 32.48
C ALA A 27 27.32 7.06 31.24
N VAL A 28 26.90 8.25 30.82
CA VAL A 28 26.08 8.44 29.60
C VAL A 28 26.89 8.13 28.35
N LYS A 29 28.15 8.63 28.29
CA LYS A 29 29.04 8.35 27.15
C LYS A 29 29.40 6.87 27.06
N LEU A 30 29.67 6.20 28.19
CA LEU A 30 29.91 4.76 28.24
C LEU A 30 28.69 3.95 27.80
N SER A 31 27.48 4.47 27.93
CA SER A 31 26.25 3.83 27.41
C SER A 31 26.26 3.72 25.88
N ALA A 32 27.13 4.41 25.17
CA ALA A 32 27.32 4.21 23.72
C ALA A 32 28.03 2.89 23.40
N LEU A 33 28.83 2.36 24.33
CA LEU A 33 29.58 1.10 24.21
C LEU A 33 28.88 -0.05 24.93
N ILE A 34 28.28 0.22 26.09
CA ILE A 34 27.55 -0.77 26.89
C ILE A 34 26.19 -0.16 27.21
N MET A 35 25.18 -0.59 26.46
CA MET A 35 23.84 -0.02 26.58
C MET A 35 23.27 -0.22 28.00
N GLY A 36 22.57 0.81 28.50
CA GLY A 36 21.95 0.78 29.81
C GLY A 36 22.81 1.26 30.96
N LEU A 37 24.13 1.38 30.83
CA LEU A 37 25.02 1.80 31.90
C LEU A 37 24.61 3.16 32.52
N GLY A 38 24.31 4.14 31.68
CA GLY A 38 23.88 5.47 32.13
C GLY A 38 22.55 5.42 32.89
N ASN A 39 21.62 4.57 32.47
CA ASN A 39 20.35 4.37 33.17
C ASN A 39 20.58 3.69 34.54
N ILE A 40 21.44 2.67 34.60
CA ILE A 40 21.81 1.98 35.87
C ILE A 40 22.47 2.98 36.85
N ALA A 41 23.42 3.77 36.35
CA ALA A 41 24.09 4.79 37.17
C ALA A 41 23.11 5.80 37.79
N HIS A 42 21.99 6.08 37.14
CA HIS A 42 20.93 6.96 37.60
C HIS A 42 19.75 6.22 38.27
N LYS A 43 19.97 5.02 38.82
CA LYS A 43 18.99 4.20 39.56
C LYS A 43 17.82 3.64 38.74
N GLN A 44 17.86 3.69 37.41
CA GLN A 44 16.90 3.05 36.52
C GLN A 44 17.38 1.62 36.14
N ILE A 45 17.59 0.75 37.13
CA ILE A 45 18.25 -0.56 36.96
C ILE A 45 17.53 -1.44 35.94
N ILE A 46 16.21 -1.63 36.06
CA ILE A 46 15.43 -2.52 35.18
C ILE A 46 15.53 -2.04 33.72
N LYS A 47 15.37 -0.73 33.51
CA LYS A 47 15.46 -0.11 32.18
C LYS A 47 16.84 -0.30 31.55
N GLY A 48 17.90 -0.11 32.36
CA GLY A 48 19.27 -0.34 31.92
C GLY A 48 19.54 -1.80 31.58
N LEU A 49 19.04 -2.74 32.39
CA LEU A 49 19.17 -4.18 32.10
C LEU A 49 18.42 -4.59 30.82
N ILE A 50 17.27 -3.97 30.51
CA ILE A 50 16.56 -4.21 29.24
C ILE A 50 17.41 -3.76 28.07
N PHE A 51 18.02 -2.56 28.12
CA PHE A 51 18.89 -2.08 27.05
C PHE A 51 20.12 -2.98 26.89
N LEU A 52 20.73 -3.41 27.98
CA LEU A 52 21.86 -4.35 27.95
C LEU A 52 21.46 -5.70 27.33
N ALA A 53 20.30 -6.23 27.69
CA ALA A 53 19.79 -7.48 27.12
C ALA A 53 19.54 -7.37 25.60
N ILE A 54 19.05 -6.21 25.13
CA ILE A 54 18.89 -5.94 23.69
C ILE A 54 20.25 -5.94 22.99
N GLU A 55 21.28 -5.32 23.58
CA GLU A 55 22.62 -5.29 23.01
C GLU A 55 23.24 -6.70 22.94
N ILE A 56 23.18 -7.46 24.04
CA ILE A 56 23.68 -8.84 24.07
C ILE A 56 22.94 -9.69 23.04
N GLY A 57 21.61 -9.58 22.96
CA GLY A 57 20.80 -10.32 22.00
C GLY A 57 21.19 -9.98 20.56
N TYR A 58 21.42 -8.70 20.25
CA TYR A 58 21.87 -8.27 18.93
C TYR A 58 23.28 -8.79 18.59
N ILE A 59 24.23 -8.72 19.53
CA ILE A 59 25.58 -9.26 19.34
C ILE A 59 25.51 -10.76 19.09
N MET A 60 24.75 -11.53 19.90
CA MET A 60 24.56 -12.96 19.71
C MET A 60 23.95 -13.28 18.34
N PHE A 61 22.95 -12.52 17.92
CA PHE A 61 22.37 -12.65 16.58
C PHE A 61 23.39 -12.40 15.49
N MET A 62 24.18 -11.33 15.60
CA MET A 62 25.20 -11.00 14.60
C MET A 62 26.29 -12.07 14.50
N VAL A 63 26.75 -12.58 15.63
CA VAL A 63 27.79 -13.64 15.67
C VAL A 63 27.28 -14.96 15.10
N ASN A 64 26.04 -15.36 15.41
CA ASN A 64 25.50 -16.66 15.00
C ASN A 64 24.93 -16.67 13.57
N ALA A 65 24.44 -15.55 13.05
CA ALA A 65 23.72 -15.51 11.79
C ALA A 65 23.94 -14.21 11.00
N GLY A 66 23.73 -13.05 11.61
CA GLY A 66 23.62 -11.77 10.92
C GLY A 66 24.86 -11.42 10.10
N ALA A 67 26.06 -11.57 10.67
CA ALA A 67 27.31 -11.27 9.96
C ALA A 67 27.51 -12.14 8.70
N TYR A 68 27.14 -13.43 8.78
CA TYR A 68 27.19 -14.34 7.64
C TYR A 68 26.28 -13.85 6.51
N TYR A 69 25.00 -13.59 6.81
CA TYR A 69 24.06 -13.15 5.78
C TYR A 69 24.41 -11.78 5.18
N LEU A 70 24.92 -10.84 5.97
CA LEU A 70 25.41 -9.57 5.46
C LEU A 70 26.63 -9.72 4.54
N SER A 71 27.57 -10.61 4.89
CA SER A 71 28.76 -10.86 4.07
C SER A 71 28.42 -11.53 2.74
N MET A 72 27.37 -12.35 2.71
CA MET A 72 26.91 -13.06 1.50
C MET A 72 25.93 -12.23 0.65
N LEU A 73 25.39 -11.14 1.15
CA LEU A 73 24.43 -10.30 0.45
C LEU A 73 24.97 -9.71 -0.88
N PRO A 74 26.25 -9.26 -0.98
CA PRO A 74 26.78 -8.75 -2.25
C PRO A 74 26.90 -9.80 -3.36
N SER A 75 27.19 -11.07 -3.01
CA SER A 75 27.37 -12.17 -3.98
C SER A 75 26.10 -13.00 -4.19
N LEU A 76 25.16 -12.98 -3.25
CA LEU A 76 23.98 -13.83 -3.20
C LEU A 76 24.28 -15.34 -3.25
N GLY A 77 25.52 -15.72 -2.91
CA GLY A 77 25.99 -17.09 -2.95
C GLY A 77 26.68 -17.44 -4.28
N TRP A 78 27.48 -18.49 -4.26
CA TRP A 78 28.21 -18.99 -5.41
C TRP A 78 28.19 -20.52 -5.56
N ARG A 79 27.91 -21.24 -4.45
CA ARG A 79 27.95 -22.71 -4.43
C ARG A 79 26.73 -23.27 -5.12
N LYS A 80 26.94 -23.98 -6.21
CA LYS A 80 25.88 -24.74 -6.88
C LYS A 80 25.58 -26.01 -6.09
N GLN A 81 24.37 -26.48 -6.20
CA GLN A 81 24.01 -27.81 -5.73
C GLN A 81 24.67 -28.82 -6.66
N GLU A 82 25.51 -29.70 -6.13
CA GLU A 82 26.26 -30.71 -6.87
C GLU A 82 26.11 -32.05 -6.21
N GLU A 83 26.07 -33.11 -7.01
CA GLU A 83 26.22 -34.48 -6.53
C GLU A 83 27.71 -34.79 -6.39
N VAL A 84 28.19 -34.98 -5.15
CA VAL A 84 29.57 -35.33 -4.85
C VAL A 84 29.62 -36.79 -4.44
N PHE A 85 30.49 -37.54 -5.08
CA PHE A 85 30.71 -38.94 -4.71
C PHE A 85 31.44 -39.01 -3.35
N ASN A 86 30.78 -39.58 -2.36
CA ASN A 86 31.38 -39.82 -1.05
C ASN A 86 32.13 -41.17 -1.07
N GLU A 87 33.46 -41.12 -1.14
CA GLU A 87 34.31 -42.31 -1.22
C GLU A 87 34.17 -43.23 0.00
N GLN A 88 33.86 -42.69 1.17
CA GLN A 88 33.71 -43.49 2.40
C GLN A 88 32.40 -44.28 2.42
N LYS A 89 31.34 -43.72 1.86
CA LYS A 89 29.99 -44.33 1.80
C LYS A 89 29.69 -45.02 0.47
N GLN A 90 30.54 -44.84 -0.55
CA GLN A 90 30.35 -45.37 -1.91
C GLN A 90 29.00 -44.96 -2.55
N ILE A 91 28.49 -43.78 -2.21
CA ILE A 91 27.24 -43.22 -2.72
C ILE A 91 27.46 -41.78 -3.15
N TYR A 92 26.62 -41.32 -4.10
CA TYR A 92 26.52 -39.91 -4.42
C TYR A 92 25.70 -39.20 -3.35
N GLU A 93 26.25 -38.16 -2.74
CA GLU A 93 25.58 -37.31 -1.78
C GLU A 93 25.31 -35.93 -2.41
N TYR A 94 24.12 -35.43 -2.21
CA TYR A 94 23.81 -34.06 -2.59
C TYR A 94 24.44 -33.07 -1.59
N VAL A 95 25.42 -32.31 -2.05
CA VAL A 95 25.91 -31.16 -1.32
C VAL A 95 24.93 -30.02 -1.55
N GLN A 96 24.26 -29.55 -0.50
CA GLN A 96 23.41 -28.39 -0.60
C GLN A 96 24.22 -27.16 -0.98
N GLY A 97 23.87 -26.58 -2.15
CA GLY A 97 24.43 -25.31 -2.58
C GLY A 97 23.81 -24.11 -1.82
N ASP A 98 24.28 -22.94 -2.14
CA ASP A 98 23.71 -21.71 -1.62
C ASP A 98 22.31 -21.46 -2.21
N ASN A 99 21.43 -20.85 -1.39
CA ASN A 99 20.10 -20.44 -1.83
C ASN A 99 20.03 -18.91 -1.78
N SER A 100 20.13 -18.27 -2.97
CA SER A 100 20.14 -16.81 -3.07
C SER A 100 18.87 -16.16 -2.54
N VAL A 101 17.70 -16.84 -2.58
CA VAL A 101 16.44 -16.33 -2.00
C VAL A 101 16.58 -16.17 -0.49
N LEU A 102 17.11 -17.22 0.18
CA LEU A 102 17.30 -17.19 1.63
C LEU A 102 18.41 -16.20 2.04
N LEU A 103 19.49 -16.13 1.26
CA LEU A 103 20.56 -15.15 1.50
C LEU A 103 20.04 -13.72 1.37
N LEU A 104 19.26 -13.44 0.35
CA LEU A 104 18.63 -12.14 0.17
C LEU A 104 17.63 -11.83 1.30
N LEU A 105 16.76 -12.79 1.64
CA LEU A 105 15.74 -12.63 2.68
C LEU A 105 16.37 -12.33 4.04
N TYR A 106 17.29 -13.19 4.48
CA TYR A 106 17.94 -13.03 5.78
C TYR A 106 18.91 -11.84 5.79
N GLY A 107 19.56 -11.53 4.67
CA GLY A 107 20.37 -10.34 4.53
C GLY A 107 19.57 -9.05 4.72
N VAL A 108 18.43 -8.93 4.03
CA VAL A 108 17.50 -7.79 4.17
C VAL A 108 16.92 -7.74 5.59
N ALA A 109 16.51 -8.88 6.15
CA ALA A 109 16.04 -8.95 7.54
C ALA A 109 17.11 -8.50 8.53
N THR A 110 18.38 -8.88 8.32
CA THR A 110 19.50 -8.45 9.16
C THR A 110 19.72 -6.94 9.07
N ILE A 111 19.60 -6.34 7.89
CA ILE A 111 19.63 -4.87 7.75
C ILE A 111 18.49 -4.22 8.55
N ALA A 112 17.27 -4.73 8.45
CA ALA A 112 16.12 -4.21 9.19
C ALA A 112 16.32 -4.33 10.73
N ILE A 113 16.81 -5.47 11.20
CA ILE A 113 17.14 -5.69 12.63
C ILE A 113 18.25 -4.73 13.07
N THR A 114 19.27 -4.51 12.23
CA THR A 114 20.36 -3.57 12.52
C THR A 114 19.86 -2.12 12.63
N LEU A 115 18.96 -1.70 11.73
CA LEU A 115 18.34 -0.37 11.82
C LEU A 115 17.49 -0.22 13.08
N LEU A 116 16.75 -1.25 13.47
CA LEU A 116 16.00 -1.27 14.72
C LEU A 116 16.95 -1.19 15.93
N PHE A 117 18.05 -1.91 15.90
CA PHE A 117 19.07 -1.86 16.95
C PHE A 117 19.69 -0.45 17.06
N ILE A 118 20.04 0.19 15.94
CA ILE A 118 20.52 1.58 15.92
C ILE A 118 19.50 2.55 16.54
N TYR A 119 18.22 2.36 16.23
CA TYR A 119 17.14 3.13 16.86
C TYR A 119 17.11 2.92 18.38
N MET A 120 17.16 1.67 18.85
CA MET A 120 17.19 1.35 20.29
C MET A 120 18.43 1.88 20.99
N TRP A 121 19.59 1.83 20.32
CA TRP A 121 20.83 2.45 20.79
C TRP A 121 20.70 3.97 20.95
N ALA A 122 20.07 4.64 20.00
CA ALA A 122 19.80 6.07 20.09
C ALA A 122 18.85 6.42 21.24
N GLU A 123 17.80 5.61 21.44
CA GLU A 123 16.87 5.78 22.56
C GLU A 123 17.52 5.50 23.93
N ASN A 124 18.43 4.52 23.99
CA ASN A 124 19.26 4.27 25.19
C ASN A 124 20.06 5.54 25.58
N LEU A 125 20.77 6.15 24.64
CA LEU A 125 21.56 7.37 24.90
C LEU A 125 20.69 8.56 25.31
N ARG A 126 19.55 8.75 24.63
CA ARG A 126 18.58 9.81 24.99
C ARG A 126 18.04 9.62 26.40
N SER A 127 17.66 8.37 26.73
CA SER A 127 17.13 7.99 28.03
C SER A 127 18.15 8.19 29.17
N ALA A 128 19.40 7.77 28.95
CA ALA A 128 20.48 7.93 29.91
C ALA A 128 20.78 9.42 30.15
N TYR A 129 20.87 10.23 29.08
CA TYR A 129 21.10 11.66 29.18
C TYR A 129 19.95 12.40 29.86
N MET A 130 18.71 12.03 29.57
CA MET A 130 17.53 12.56 30.25
C MET A 130 17.59 12.28 31.74
N ALA A 131 17.94 11.05 32.15
CA ALA A 131 18.08 10.68 33.54
C ALA A 131 19.16 11.52 34.28
N GLU A 132 20.31 11.75 33.59
CA GLU A 132 21.38 12.60 34.13
C GLU A 132 20.94 14.07 34.30
N CYS A 133 20.26 14.65 33.30
CA CYS A 133 19.78 16.01 33.37
C CYS A 133 18.77 16.20 34.52
N LEU A 134 17.82 15.27 34.64
CA LEU A 134 16.85 15.30 35.74
C LEU A 134 17.53 15.18 37.10
N ALA A 135 18.53 14.32 37.24
CA ALA A 135 19.33 14.17 38.44
C ALA A 135 20.06 15.47 38.82
N LYS A 136 20.67 16.16 37.84
CA LYS A 136 21.37 17.44 38.05
C LYS A 136 20.42 18.57 38.42
N GLU A 137 19.18 18.55 37.92
CA GLU A 137 18.15 19.52 38.27
C GLU A 137 17.43 19.21 39.59
N GLY A 138 17.79 18.13 40.28
CA GLY A 138 17.13 17.70 41.52
C GLY A 138 15.69 17.22 41.31
N LYS A 139 15.29 16.93 40.05
CA LYS A 139 13.98 16.44 39.72
C LYS A 139 13.90 14.91 39.87
N GLU A 140 12.70 14.44 40.18
CA GLU A 140 12.47 13.00 40.34
C GLU A 140 12.66 12.25 39.05
N ILE A 141 13.50 11.20 39.05
CA ILE A 141 13.69 10.29 37.92
C ILE A 141 12.62 9.21 38.00
N ASN A 142 11.90 8.99 36.88
CA ASN A 142 10.88 7.98 36.85
C ASN A 142 11.46 6.57 37.10
N SER A 143 10.85 5.86 38.04
CA SER A 143 11.10 4.41 38.20
C SER A 143 10.46 3.64 37.04
N PHE A 144 10.92 2.41 36.83
CA PHE A 144 10.34 1.53 35.79
C PHE A 144 8.82 1.38 35.91
N GLY A 145 8.30 1.21 37.15
CA GLY A 145 6.86 1.14 37.39
C GLY A 145 6.10 2.42 37.01
N LYS A 146 6.70 3.62 37.22
CA LYS A 146 6.12 4.88 36.77
C LYS A 146 6.14 5.00 35.25
N ASP A 147 7.22 4.55 34.59
CA ASP A 147 7.31 4.53 33.12
C ASP A 147 6.24 3.59 32.53
N VAL A 148 6.08 2.37 33.08
CA VAL A 148 5.02 1.43 32.67
C VAL A 148 3.63 2.02 32.91
N LYS A 149 3.37 2.60 34.07
CA LYS A 149 2.08 3.27 34.36
C LYS A 149 1.81 4.40 33.36
N SER A 150 2.83 5.14 32.96
CA SER A 150 2.67 6.21 31.98
C SER A 150 2.22 5.72 30.60
N LEU A 151 2.53 4.48 30.23
CA LEU A 151 2.06 3.85 28.99
C LEU A 151 0.55 3.60 28.98
N PHE A 152 -0.06 3.50 30.16
CA PHE A 152 -1.52 3.34 30.32
C PHE A 152 -2.24 4.66 30.66
N ASP A 153 -1.50 5.78 30.76
CA ASP A 153 -2.04 7.11 31.07
C ASP A 153 -1.53 8.13 30.03
N LYS A 154 -0.52 8.92 30.34
CA LYS A 154 0.00 10.01 29.50
C LYS A 154 0.48 9.56 28.13
N ASN A 155 1.05 8.36 28.02
CA ASN A 155 1.59 7.78 26.79
C ASN A 155 0.69 6.65 26.22
N LEU A 156 -0.59 6.61 26.57
CA LEU A 156 -1.55 5.59 26.10
C LEU A 156 -1.57 5.48 24.57
N TYR A 157 -1.43 6.60 23.87
CA TYR A 157 -1.35 6.62 22.41
C TYR A 157 -0.20 5.76 21.86
N LYS A 158 0.95 5.69 22.55
CA LYS A 158 2.08 4.84 22.13
C LYS A 158 1.72 3.36 22.24
N THR A 159 1.06 2.98 23.34
CA THR A 159 0.61 1.61 23.60
C THR A 159 -0.43 1.18 22.57
N LEU A 160 -1.43 2.03 22.29
CA LEU A 160 -2.47 1.75 21.31
C LEU A 160 -1.93 1.67 19.88
N MET A 161 -0.97 2.54 19.54
CA MET A 161 -0.36 2.54 18.19
C MET A 161 0.68 1.45 17.99
N PHE A 162 1.22 0.85 19.05
CA PHE A 162 2.29 -0.14 18.96
C PHE A 162 1.88 -1.35 18.12
N LEU A 163 0.73 -1.96 18.40
CA LEU A 163 0.27 -3.15 17.70
C LEU A 163 -0.03 -2.89 16.22
N PRO A 164 -0.78 -1.84 15.82
CA PRO A 164 -0.96 -1.47 14.42
C PRO A 164 0.36 -1.18 13.68
N LEU A 165 1.28 -0.44 14.32
CA LEU A 165 2.58 -0.12 13.72
C LEU A 165 3.43 -1.36 13.51
N MET A 166 3.47 -2.28 14.49
CA MET A 166 4.15 -3.57 14.33
C MET A 166 3.53 -4.42 13.23
N GLY A 167 2.20 -4.43 13.11
CA GLY A 167 1.50 -5.09 12.01
C GLY A 167 1.91 -4.53 10.64
N ILE A 168 1.94 -3.21 10.48
CA ILE A 168 2.38 -2.56 9.24
C ILE A 168 3.85 -2.91 8.95
N LEU A 169 4.72 -2.88 9.96
CA LEU A 169 6.14 -3.16 9.79
C LEU A 169 6.38 -4.60 9.33
N ILE A 170 5.72 -5.58 9.95
CA ILE A 170 5.92 -7.00 9.67
C ILE A 170 5.22 -7.41 8.35
N PHE A 171 3.97 -6.99 8.15
CA PHE A 171 3.15 -7.50 7.03
C PHE A 171 3.18 -6.60 5.78
N THR A 172 3.66 -5.37 5.89
CA THR A 172 3.73 -4.44 4.74
C THR A 172 5.17 -4.05 4.44
N VAL A 173 5.89 -3.48 5.42
CA VAL A 173 7.23 -2.92 5.16
C VAL A 173 8.24 -4.03 4.88
N LEU A 174 8.27 -5.10 5.66
CA LEU A 174 9.25 -6.19 5.49
C LEU A 174 9.13 -6.89 4.12
N PRO A 175 7.93 -7.29 3.64
CA PRO A 175 7.78 -7.83 2.28
C PRO A 175 8.19 -6.84 1.19
N LEU A 176 7.89 -5.54 1.34
CA LEU A 176 8.33 -4.52 0.39
C LEU A 176 9.86 -4.38 0.35
N LEU A 177 10.52 -4.37 1.52
CA LEU A 177 11.98 -4.35 1.60
C LEU A 177 12.64 -5.57 0.96
N PHE A 178 11.96 -6.72 0.92
CA PHE A 178 12.41 -7.90 0.20
C PHE A 178 12.13 -7.82 -1.31
N MET A 179 10.96 -7.28 -1.72
CA MET A 179 10.58 -7.16 -3.12
C MET A 179 11.49 -6.19 -3.89
N ILE A 180 11.88 -5.06 -3.26
CA ILE A 180 12.68 -4.03 -3.93
C ILE A 180 14.01 -4.57 -4.47
N PRO A 181 14.87 -5.26 -3.67
CA PRO A 181 16.11 -5.85 -4.17
C PRO A 181 15.91 -6.86 -5.30
N MET A 182 14.81 -7.63 -5.28
CA MET A 182 14.50 -8.58 -6.36
C MET A 182 14.44 -7.94 -7.75
N ALA A 183 14.00 -6.68 -7.84
CA ALA A 183 13.97 -5.94 -9.11
C ALA A 183 15.35 -5.76 -9.74
N PHE A 184 16.41 -5.86 -8.94
CA PHE A 184 17.80 -5.70 -9.36
C PHE A 184 18.53 -7.02 -9.57
N THR A 185 17.84 -8.16 -9.47
CA THR A 185 18.38 -9.52 -9.67
C THR A 185 17.84 -10.15 -10.94
N ASN A 186 18.43 -11.27 -11.36
CA ASN A 186 17.93 -12.09 -12.47
C ASN A 186 17.01 -13.23 -12.00
N TYR A 187 16.42 -13.14 -10.82
CA TYR A 187 15.54 -14.15 -10.22
C TYR A 187 14.30 -14.42 -11.09
N SER A 188 14.33 -15.49 -11.87
CA SER A 188 13.29 -15.81 -12.85
C SER A 188 13.45 -17.22 -13.38
N THR A 189 12.36 -17.82 -13.87
CA THR A 189 12.37 -19.09 -14.62
C THR A 189 12.95 -18.95 -16.02
N ILE A 190 13.01 -17.76 -16.61
CA ILE A 190 13.48 -17.55 -17.99
C ILE A 190 14.86 -18.20 -18.21
N ASN A 191 15.76 -18.08 -17.24
CA ASN A 191 17.13 -18.58 -17.32
C ASN A 191 17.42 -19.66 -16.27
N LYS A 192 16.39 -20.28 -15.68
CA LYS A 192 16.49 -21.27 -14.59
C LYS A 192 17.21 -20.76 -13.33
N HIS A 193 17.16 -19.44 -13.08
CA HIS A 193 17.76 -18.79 -11.89
C HIS A 193 16.78 -18.75 -10.71
N LEU A 194 16.28 -19.91 -10.26
CA LEU A 194 15.35 -19.99 -9.14
C LEU A 194 16.02 -20.26 -7.78
N THR A 195 17.20 -20.86 -7.79
CA THR A 195 17.95 -21.18 -6.56
C THR A 195 19.16 -20.28 -6.40
N LEU A 196 19.95 -20.14 -7.45
CA LEU A 196 21.08 -19.21 -7.54
C LEU A 196 20.78 -18.14 -8.55
N PHE A 197 20.93 -16.89 -8.16
CA PHE A 197 20.75 -15.71 -9.00
C PHE A 197 21.72 -14.60 -8.61
N ASP A 198 21.95 -13.69 -9.53
CA ASP A 198 22.95 -12.63 -9.40
C ASP A 198 22.30 -11.25 -9.45
N TRP A 199 23.04 -10.26 -8.99
CA TRP A 199 22.69 -8.86 -9.18
C TRP A 199 22.91 -8.44 -10.64
N VAL A 200 21.88 -7.87 -11.27
CA VAL A 200 21.93 -7.37 -12.66
C VAL A 200 21.75 -5.85 -12.75
N GLY A 201 21.72 -5.17 -11.62
CA GLY A 201 21.53 -3.73 -11.56
C GLY A 201 20.22 -3.29 -12.24
N LEU A 202 20.27 -2.32 -13.13
CA LEU A 202 19.10 -1.74 -13.80
C LEU A 202 18.68 -2.46 -15.08
N ALA A 203 19.22 -3.66 -15.40
CA ALA A 203 18.89 -4.38 -16.64
C ALA A 203 17.39 -4.69 -16.77
N ASN A 204 16.74 -5.10 -15.68
CA ASN A 204 15.31 -5.37 -15.68
C ASN A 204 14.46 -4.12 -15.96
N PHE A 205 14.85 -2.96 -15.41
CA PHE A 205 14.19 -1.68 -15.68
C PHE A 205 14.32 -1.30 -17.15
N LYS A 206 15.50 -1.49 -17.76
CA LYS A 206 15.70 -1.28 -19.21
C LYS A 206 14.82 -2.21 -20.03
N THR A 207 14.65 -3.46 -19.61
CA THR A 207 13.77 -4.45 -20.28
C THR A 207 12.30 -4.04 -20.22
N VAL A 208 11.82 -3.57 -19.07
CA VAL A 208 10.41 -3.17 -18.88
C VAL A 208 10.10 -1.83 -19.54
N LEU A 209 11.00 -0.86 -19.44
CA LEU A 209 10.79 0.48 -20.02
C LEU A 209 11.13 0.56 -21.51
N GLY A 210 11.95 -0.36 -22.01
CA GLY A 210 12.41 -0.40 -23.39
C GLY A 210 11.32 -0.82 -24.36
N LEU A 211 11.20 -0.13 -25.50
CA LEU A 211 10.21 -0.43 -26.55
C LEU A 211 10.63 -1.56 -27.50
N GLY A 212 11.87 -2.01 -27.45
CA GLY A 212 12.41 -3.03 -28.36
C GLY A 212 11.95 -4.47 -28.07
N GLY A 213 11.64 -4.77 -26.81
CA GLY A 213 11.27 -6.11 -26.34
C GLY A 213 9.76 -6.34 -26.22
N LYS A 214 9.36 -7.62 -26.16
CA LYS A 214 7.94 -8.00 -25.95
C LYS A 214 7.43 -7.47 -24.60
N ILE A 215 8.20 -7.60 -23.53
CA ILE A 215 7.82 -7.16 -22.18
C ILE A 215 7.60 -5.65 -22.13
N GLY A 216 8.50 -4.85 -22.71
CA GLY A 216 8.36 -3.41 -22.73
C GLY A 216 7.14 -2.94 -23.52
N LYS A 217 6.90 -3.49 -24.72
CA LYS A 217 5.68 -3.21 -25.50
C LYS A 217 4.42 -3.57 -24.72
N THR A 218 4.44 -4.70 -24.03
CA THR A 218 3.31 -5.13 -23.18
C THR A 218 3.11 -4.18 -22.00
N PHE A 219 4.19 -3.74 -21.34
CA PHE A 219 4.12 -2.79 -20.23
C PHE A 219 3.41 -1.48 -20.61
N TRP A 220 3.85 -0.83 -21.69
CA TRP A 220 3.26 0.44 -22.12
C TRP A 220 1.80 0.29 -22.54
N ARG A 221 1.44 -0.82 -23.18
CA ARG A 221 0.06 -1.13 -23.54
C ARG A 221 -0.82 -1.34 -22.29
N VAL A 222 -0.35 -2.12 -21.32
CA VAL A 222 -1.08 -2.42 -20.09
C VAL A 222 -1.18 -1.16 -19.22
N LEU A 223 -0.11 -0.37 -19.11
CA LEU A 223 -0.12 0.92 -18.42
C LEU A 223 -1.17 1.87 -19.02
N GLY A 224 -1.17 2.04 -20.34
CA GLY A 224 -2.14 2.89 -21.03
C GLY A 224 -3.58 2.44 -20.76
N TRP A 225 -3.85 1.14 -20.83
CA TRP A 225 -5.18 0.60 -20.51
C TRP A 225 -5.51 0.76 -19.01
N THR A 226 -4.55 0.56 -18.11
CA THR A 226 -4.75 0.76 -16.66
C THR A 226 -5.20 2.19 -16.36
N ILE A 227 -4.59 3.18 -17.01
CA ILE A 227 -4.96 4.59 -16.84
C ILE A 227 -6.38 4.84 -17.39
N VAL A 228 -6.68 4.38 -18.61
CA VAL A 228 -8.02 4.51 -19.21
C VAL A 228 -9.08 3.86 -18.32
N TRP A 229 -8.83 2.65 -17.85
CA TRP A 229 -9.70 1.96 -16.92
C TRP A 229 -9.93 2.76 -15.64
N ALA A 230 -8.85 3.23 -14.98
CA ALA A 230 -8.96 3.96 -13.72
C ALA A 230 -9.75 5.27 -13.87
N VAL A 231 -9.53 6.00 -14.97
CA VAL A 231 -10.29 7.22 -15.29
C VAL A 231 -11.76 6.88 -15.52
N CYS A 232 -12.06 5.94 -16.43
CA CYS A 232 -13.43 5.57 -16.74
C CYS A 232 -14.17 5.03 -15.51
N ALA A 233 -13.56 4.10 -14.78
CA ALA A 233 -14.16 3.49 -13.59
C ALA A 233 -14.43 4.54 -12.51
N THR A 234 -13.49 5.44 -12.25
CA THR A 234 -13.68 6.49 -11.25
C THR A 234 -14.71 7.52 -11.69
N PHE A 235 -14.56 8.05 -12.91
CA PHE A 235 -15.46 9.11 -13.39
C PHE A 235 -16.90 8.62 -13.51
N LEU A 236 -17.14 7.47 -14.16
CA LEU A 236 -18.50 6.96 -14.37
C LEU A 236 -19.19 6.61 -13.04
N CYS A 237 -18.50 5.94 -12.13
CA CYS A 237 -19.07 5.60 -10.83
C CYS A 237 -19.42 6.85 -10.01
N ASN A 238 -18.55 7.86 -10.00
CA ASN A 238 -18.81 9.10 -9.27
C ASN A 238 -19.91 9.94 -9.92
N PHE A 239 -19.87 10.10 -11.23
CA PHE A 239 -20.86 10.89 -11.97
C PHE A 239 -22.25 10.26 -11.87
N LEU A 240 -22.37 8.97 -12.17
CA LEU A 240 -23.66 8.28 -12.12
C LEU A 240 -24.17 8.11 -10.68
N GLY A 241 -23.27 7.85 -9.73
CA GLY A 241 -23.61 7.77 -8.31
C GLY A 241 -24.08 9.12 -7.74
N LEU A 242 -23.46 10.22 -8.15
CA LEU A 242 -23.91 11.57 -7.81
C LEU A 242 -25.32 11.86 -8.35
N ILE A 243 -25.57 11.58 -9.64
CA ILE A 243 -26.89 11.75 -10.24
C ILE A 243 -27.93 10.91 -9.48
N LEU A 244 -27.63 9.65 -9.23
CA LEU A 244 -28.54 8.74 -8.52
C LEU A 244 -28.82 9.24 -7.09
N ALA A 245 -27.81 9.69 -6.37
CA ALA A 245 -27.98 10.26 -5.03
C ALA A 245 -28.89 11.50 -5.05
N ILE A 246 -28.69 12.40 -6.00
CA ILE A 246 -29.51 13.61 -6.15
C ILE A 246 -30.97 13.22 -6.44
N VAL A 247 -31.20 12.30 -7.39
CA VAL A 247 -32.56 11.86 -7.77
C VAL A 247 -33.28 11.23 -6.59
N ILE A 248 -32.64 10.33 -5.86
CA ILE A 248 -33.25 9.66 -4.70
C ILE A 248 -33.53 10.65 -3.56
N ASN A 249 -32.66 11.66 -3.35
CA ASN A 249 -32.83 12.59 -2.24
C ASN A 249 -33.76 13.77 -2.54
N ARG A 250 -34.26 13.94 -3.76
CA ARG A 250 -35.26 14.98 -4.10
C ARG A 250 -36.48 14.88 -3.20
N LYS A 251 -37.11 16.02 -2.92
CA LYS A 251 -38.35 16.08 -2.09
C LYS A 251 -39.50 15.31 -2.71
N GLU A 252 -39.59 15.34 -4.02
CA GLU A 252 -40.64 14.71 -4.82
C GLU A 252 -40.51 13.17 -4.92
N THR A 253 -39.33 12.63 -4.63
CA THR A 253 -39.10 11.18 -4.72
C THR A 253 -39.79 10.46 -3.59
N LYS A 254 -40.76 9.65 -3.93
CA LYS A 254 -41.50 8.79 -3.00
C LYS A 254 -40.70 7.51 -2.71
N CYS A 255 -40.93 6.89 -1.55
CA CYS A 255 -40.33 5.61 -1.13
C CYS A 255 -38.77 5.61 -1.20
N LYS A 256 -38.13 6.68 -0.74
CA LYS A 256 -36.65 6.83 -0.79
C LYS A 256 -35.89 5.67 -0.17
N ALA A 257 -36.40 5.13 0.95
CA ALA A 257 -35.81 3.97 1.63
C ALA A 257 -35.80 2.74 0.72
N PHE A 258 -36.93 2.46 0.04
CA PHE A 258 -37.03 1.33 -0.89
C PHE A 258 -35.98 1.43 -2.02
N TRP A 259 -35.87 2.58 -2.69
CA TRP A 259 -34.90 2.78 -3.76
C TRP A 259 -33.46 2.63 -3.27
N ARG A 260 -33.13 3.23 -2.11
CA ARG A 260 -31.81 3.04 -1.49
C ARG A 260 -31.52 1.56 -1.23
N THR A 261 -32.48 0.83 -0.66
CA THR A 261 -32.34 -0.61 -0.39
C THR A 261 -32.07 -1.40 -1.67
N CYS A 262 -32.84 -1.14 -2.75
CA CYS A 262 -32.64 -1.82 -4.03
C CYS A 262 -31.21 -1.67 -4.56
N PHE A 263 -30.64 -0.46 -4.48
CA PHE A 263 -29.26 -0.25 -4.93
C PHE A 263 -28.22 -0.82 -3.96
N VAL A 264 -28.48 -0.78 -2.64
CA VAL A 264 -27.58 -1.30 -1.61
C VAL A 264 -27.48 -2.82 -1.64
N ILE A 265 -28.51 -3.54 -2.12
CA ILE A 265 -28.46 -5.00 -2.26
C ILE A 265 -27.25 -5.46 -3.08
N SER A 266 -26.85 -4.69 -4.12
CA SER A 266 -25.66 -5.03 -4.90
C SER A 266 -24.36 -5.01 -4.09
N ILE A 267 -24.31 -4.25 -2.99
CA ILE A 267 -23.17 -4.18 -2.07
C ILE A 267 -23.22 -5.31 -1.04
N ALA A 268 -24.43 -5.74 -0.66
CA ALA A 268 -24.64 -6.79 0.35
C ALA A 268 -24.21 -8.18 -0.14
N VAL A 269 -24.25 -8.41 -1.46
CA VAL A 269 -23.74 -9.66 -2.06
C VAL A 269 -22.21 -9.59 -2.13
N PRO A 270 -21.49 -10.64 -1.65
CA PRO A 270 -20.03 -10.67 -1.78
C PRO A 270 -19.59 -10.46 -3.22
N GLN A 271 -18.74 -9.46 -3.46
CA GLN A 271 -18.35 -9.02 -4.80
C GLN A 271 -17.81 -10.16 -5.68
N PHE A 272 -17.02 -11.07 -5.09
CA PHE A 272 -16.45 -12.19 -5.86
C PHE A 272 -17.51 -13.12 -6.44
N VAL A 273 -18.61 -13.36 -5.71
CA VAL A 273 -19.74 -14.19 -6.19
C VAL A 273 -20.39 -13.51 -7.39
N SER A 274 -20.73 -12.22 -7.24
CA SER A 274 -21.36 -11.45 -8.31
C SER A 274 -20.50 -11.43 -9.58
N LEU A 275 -19.19 -11.20 -9.44
CA LEU A 275 -18.26 -11.15 -10.58
C LEU A 275 -18.12 -12.50 -11.29
N LEU A 276 -18.03 -13.60 -10.55
CA LEU A 276 -17.96 -14.94 -11.14
C LEU A 276 -19.26 -15.34 -11.84
N VAL A 277 -20.42 -15.01 -11.26
CA VAL A 277 -21.72 -15.24 -11.92
C VAL A 277 -21.81 -14.42 -13.20
N MET A 278 -21.47 -13.11 -13.17
CA MET A 278 -21.48 -12.26 -14.36
C MET A 278 -20.53 -12.77 -15.44
N ARG A 279 -19.34 -13.28 -15.05
CA ARG A 279 -18.42 -13.92 -15.97
C ARG A 279 -19.05 -15.09 -16.73
N GLN A 280 -19.78 -15.95 -16.00
CA GLN A 280 -20.45 -17.12 -16.61
C GLN A 280 -21.65 -16.71 -17.49
N MET A 281 -22.43 -15.72 -17.04
CA MET A 281 -23.57 -15.22 -17.82
C MET A 281 -23.14 -14.62 -19.16
N LEU A 282 -21.93 -14.01 -19.24
CA LEU A 282 -21.38 -13.37 -20.43
C LEU A 282 -20.45 -14.30 -21.26
N GLN A 283 -20.43 -15.62 -21.03
CA GLN A 283 -19.74 -16.55 -21.94
C GLN A 283 -20.46 -16.62 -23.29
N GLU A 284 -19.78 -17.15 -24.32
CA GLU A 284 -20.38 -17.32 -25.65
C GLU A 284 -21.69 -18.10 -25.62
N HIS A 285 -21.75 -19.17 -24.83
CA HIS A 285 -22.96 -19.95 -24.57
C HIS A 285 -23.56 -19.64 -23.20
N GLY A 286 -23.34 -18.45 -22.70
CA GLY A 286 -23.88 -17.98 -21.41
C GLY A 286 -25.34 -17.54 -21.51
N ALA A 287 -25.97 -17.37 -20.35
CA ALA A 287 -27.39 -17.04 -20.27
C ALA A 287 -27.78 -15.77 -21.05
N VAL A 288 -26.91 -14.74 -21.05
CA VAL A 288 -27.18 -13.47 -21.76
C VAL A 288 -27.23 -13.69 -23.27
N ASN A 289 -26.25 -14.36 -23.85
CA ASN A 289 -26.25 -14.64 -25.29
C ASN A 289 -27.41 -15.56 -25.70
N ASN A 290 -27.70 -16.60 -24.91
CA ASN A 290 -28.79 -17.52 -25.20
C ASN A 290 -30.16 -16.80 -25.19
N LEU A 291 -30.43 -15.95 -24.18
CA LEU A 291 -31.68 -15.15 -24.12
C LEU A 291 -31.78 -14.17 -25.30
N LEU A 292 -30.68 -13.48 -25.66
CA LEU A 292 -30.70 -12.54 -26.77
C LEU A 292 -30.94 -13.24 -28.12
N MET A 293 -30.41 -14.44 -28.31
CA MET A 293 -30.65 -15.27 -29.50
C MET A 293 -32.07 -15.80 -29.51
N GLU A 294 -32.60 -16.28 -28.38
CA GLU A 294 -33.99 -16.78 -28.23
C GLU A 294 -34.99 -15.69 -28.51
N TRP A 295 -34.74 -14.46 -28.08
CA TRP A 295 -35.57 -13.29 -28.40
C TRP A 295 -35.41 -12.78 -29.84
N GLY A 296 -34.50 -13.35 -30.63
CA GLY A 296 -34.24 -12.96 -32.01
C GLY A 296 -33.52 -11.60 -32.14
N LEU A 297 -32.96 -11.07 -31.05
CA LEU A 297 -32.25 -9.79 -31.05
C LEU A 297 -30.87 -9.89 -31.67
N ILE A 298 -30.24 -11.07 -31.62
CA ILE A 298 -28.94 -11.34 -32.23
C ILE A 298 -28.98 -12.69 -32.94
N GLN A 299 -28.21 -12.81 -34.02
CA GLN A 299 -28.09 -14.08 -34.77
C GLN A 299 -26.89 -14.92 -34.34
N ASN A 300 -25.83 -14.27 -33.87
CA ASN A 300 -24.60 -14.89 -33.38
C ASN A 300 -24.29 -14.39 -31.97
N PRO A 301 -23.65 -15.21 -31.09
CA PRO A 301 -23.29 -14.80 -29.75
C PRO A 301 -22.35 -13.59 -29.76
N LEU A 302 -22.60 -12.64 -28.87
CA LEU A 302 -21.75 -11.46 -28.66
C LEU A 302 -20.41 -11.89 -28.03
N PRO A 303 -19.29 -11.44 -28.58
CA PRO A 303 -17.97 -11.87 -28.15
C PRO A 303 -17.46 -11.11 -26.93
N PHE A 304 -18.20 -11.19 -25.80
CA PHE A 304 -17.91 -10.42 -24.59
C PHE A 304 -16.47 -10.56 -24.09
N TRP A 305 -15.90 -11.77 -24.16
CA TRP A 305 -14.56 -12.05 -23.65
C TRP A 305 -13.53 -12.39 -24.75
N SER A 306 -13.96 -12.60 -25.97
CA SER A 306 -13.07 -12.92 -27.11
C SER A 306 -12.69 -11.70 -27.95
N ASN A 307 -13.47 -10.63 -27.89
CA ASN A 307 -13.15 -9.35 -28.54
C ASN A 307 -12.68 -8.30 -27.54
N THR A 308 -11.63 -7.56 -27.87
CA THR A 308 -11.01 -6.56 -26.98
C THR A 308 -11.96 -5.43 -26.56
N MET A 309 -12.74 -4.89 -27.52
CA MET A 309 -13.64 -3.77 -27.23
C MET A 309 -14.80 -4.23 -26.34
N TRP A 310 -15.43 -5.34 -26.69
CA TRP A 310 -16.49 -5.93 -25.89
C TRP A 310 -16.04 -6.23 -24.46
N ALA A 311 -14.87 -6.86 -24.32
CA ALA A 311 -14.32 -7.17 -23.00
C ALA A 311 -14.07 -5.91 -22.15
N ARG A 312 -13.51 -4.87 -22.74
CA ARG A 312 -13.26 -3.59 -22.07
C ARG A 312 -14.54 -2.88 -21.65
N VAL A 313 -15.52 -2.81 -22.54
CA VAL A 313 -16.83 -2.21 -22.23
C VAL A 313 -17.54 -3.02 -21.13
N SER A 314 -17.54 -4.36 -21.24
CA SER A 314 -18.19 -5.22 -20.24
C SER A 314 -17.59 -5.05 -18.84
N VAL A 315 -16.26 -5.02 -18.72
CA VAL A 315 -15.65 -4.82 -17.39
C VAL A 315 -15.98 -3.45 -16.80
N ILE A 316 -16.03 -2.38 -17.63
CA ILE A 316 -16.40 -1.03 -17.17
C ILE A 316 -17.87 -1.00 -16.72
N LEU A 317 -18.79 -1.53 -17.51
CA LEU A 317 -20.22 -1.54 -17.18
C LEU A 317 -20.51 -2.32 -15.90
N ILE A 318 -19.89 -3.50 -15.73
CA ILE A 318 -20.08 -4.29 -14.52
C ILE A 318 -19.44 -3.62 -13.30
N ASN A 319 -18.29 -2.93 -13.48
CA ASN A 319 -17.75 -2.11 -12.41
C ASN A 319 -18.69 -0.99 -11.98
N CYS A 320 -19.39 -0.35 -12.91
CA CYS A 320 -20.40 0.67 -12.60
C CYS A 320 -21.56 0.09 -11.79
N TRP A 321 -22.03 -1.11 -12.10
CA TRP A 321 -23.09 -1.78 -11.32
C TRP A 321 -22.70 -1.97 -9.85
N VAL A 322 -21.44 -2.24 -9.56
CA VAL A 322 -20.93 -2.37 -8.19
C VAL A 322 -20.59 -1.01 -7.58
N GLY A 323 -19.97 -0.10 -8.34
CA GLY A 323 -19.39 1.15 -7.83
C GLY A 323 -20.41 2.29 -7.63
N ILE A 324 -21.44 2.37 -8.47
CA ILE A 324 -22.47 3.43 -8.39
C ILE A 324 -23.16 3.46 -7.04
N PRO A 325 -23.65 2.32 -6.47
CA PRO A 325 -24.30 2.32 -5.17
C PRO A 325 -23.42 2.80 -4.02
N TYR A 326 -22.12 2.51 -4.04
CA TYR A 326 -21.18 3.03 -3.04
C TYR A 326 -21.11 4.56 -3.09
N THR A 327 -20.92 5.12 -4.28
CA THR A 327 -20.87 6.59 -4.43
C THR A 327 -22.21 7.22 -4.09
N MET A 328 -23.33 6.61 -4.47
CA MET A 328 -24.68 7.06 -4.10
C MET A 328 -24.86 7.18 -2.59
N LEU A 329 -24.43 6.17 -1.81
CA LEU A 329 -24.52 6.21 -0.35
C LEU A 329 -23.67 7.33 0.24
N GLN A 330 -22.43 7.47 -0.21
CA GLN A 330 -21.51 8.49 0.29
C GLN A 330 -22.03 9.91 -0.02
N VAL A 331 -22.41 10.16 -1.26
CA VAL A 331 -22.99 11.45 -1.66
C VAL A 331 -24.29 11.72 -0.89
N THR A 332 -25.11 10.69 -0.63
CA THR A 332 -26.31 10.85 0.20
C THR A 332 -25.95 11.31 1.61
N GLY A 333 -24.92 10.74 2.22
CA GLY A 333 -24.43 11.18 3.54
C GLY A 333 -23.92 12.63 3.51
N VAL A 334 -23.18 13.03 2.47
CA VAL A 334 -22.71 14.40 2.30
C VAL A 334 -23.89 15.38 2.13
N LEU A 335 -24.89 15.03 1.30
CA LEU A 335 -26.07 15.87 1.08
C LEU A 335 -26.90 16.13 2.35
N GLN A 336 -26.94 15.16 3.27
CA GLN A 336 -27.64 15.30 4.55
C GLN A 336 -26.94 16.26 5.52
N ASN A 337 -25.65 16.48 5.34
CA ASN A 337 -24.84 17.36 6.17
C ASN A 337 -24.74 18.81 5.63
N VAL A 338 -25.32 19.11 4.47
CA VAL A 338 -25.37 20.48 3.96
C VAL A 338 -26.34 21.28 4.81
N PRO A 339 -25.93 22.42 5.45
CA PRO A 339 -26.83 23.25 6.26
C PRO A 339 -28.07 23.72 5.47
N ALA A 340 -29.26 23.53 6.05
CA ALA A 340 -30.51 23.89 5.38
C ALA A 340 -30.62 25.39 5.13
N GLU A 341 -30.01 26.20 5.99
CA GLU A 341 -29.97 27.66 5.89
C GLU A 341 -29.37 28.18 4.58
N LEU A 342 -28.37 27.44 4.03
CA LEU A 342 -27.78 27.78 2.73
C LEU A 342 -28.79 27.66 1.58
N TYR A 343 -29.65 26.64 1.63
CA TYR A 343 -30.70 26.45 0.66
C TYR A 343 -31.86 27.47 0.80
N GLU A 344 -32.19 27.83 2.05
CA GLU A 344 -33.23 28.80 2.33
C GLU A 344 -32.81 30.20 1.93
N ALA A 345 -31.61 30.66 2.30
CA ALA A 345 -31.04 31.92 1.88
C ALA A 345 -30.99 32.05 0.35
N ALA A 346 -30.48 31.01 -0.35
CA ALA A 346 -30.42 31.01 -1.80
C ALA A 346 -31.81 31.14 -2.46
N LYS A 347 -32.87 30.56 -1.85
CA LYS A 347 -34.24 30.70 -2.35
C LYS A 347 -34.80 32.12 -2.12
N ILE A 348 -34.49 32.70 -0.96
CA ILE A 348 -34.85 34.10 -0.64
C ILE A 348 -34.20 35.05 -1.68
N ASP A 349 -32.95 34.76 -2.06
CA ASP A 349 -32.21 35.51 -3.09
C ASP A 349 -32.69 35.22 -4.52
N GLY A 350 -33.75 34.41 -4.70
CA GLY A 350 -34.34 34.11 -6.00
C GLY A 350 -33.54 33.11 -6.85
N ALA A 351 -32.61 32.37 -6.27
CA ALA A 351 -31.82 31.39 -7.00
C ALA A 351 -32.66 30.19 -7.48
N ASN A 352 -32.51 29.83 -8.75
CA ASN A 352 -33.16 28.64 -9.32
C ASN A 352 -32.42 27.36 -8.92
N ALA A 353 -33.05 26.18 -9.15
CA ALA A 353 -32.49 24.87 -8.75
C ALA A 353 -31.11 24.58 -9.37
N ALA A 354 -30.85 25.03 -10.60
CA ALA A 354 -29.54 24.84 -11.24
C ALA A 354 -28.47 25.71 -10.59
N GLN A 355 -28.81 26.95 -10.24
CA GLN A 355 -27.88 27.86 -9.53
C GLN A 355 -27.53 27.31 -8.13
N ILE A 356 -28.53 26.84 -7.40
CA ILE A 356 -28.34 26.20 -6.09
C ILE A 356 -27.42 24.97 -6.23
N PHE A 357 -27.68 24.14 -7.22
CA PHE A 357 -26.86 22.95 -7.47
C PHE A 357 -25.40 23.33 -7.77
N HIS A 358 -25.16 24.22 -8.74
CA HIS A 358 -23.81 24.55 -9.18
C HIS A 358 -23.02 25.42 -8.18
N LYS A 359 -23.70 26.31 -7.43
CA LYS A 359 -23.03 27.26 -6.53
C LYS A 359 -22.95 26.78 -5.07
N ILE A 360 -23.82 25.88 -4.61
CA ILE A 360 -23.87 25.41 -3.23
C ILE A 360 -23.61 23.91 -3.17
N THR A 361 -24.48 23.09 -3.80
CA THR A 361 -24.46 21.64 -3.62
C THR A 361 -23.20 20.99 -4.20
N LEU A 362 -22.90 21.26 -5.46
CA LEU A 362 -21.76 20.64 -6.17
C LEU A 362 -20.41 21.04 -5.56
N PRO A 363 -20.12 22.32 -5.26
CA PRO A 363 -18.87 22.69 -4.62
C PRO A 363 -18.70 22.06 -3.25
N TYR A 364 -19.75 21.97 -2.45
CA TYR A 364 -19.74 21.33 -1.14
C TYR A 364 -19.44 19.82 -1.23
N ILE A 365 -20.12 19.12 -2.16
CA ILE A 365 -19.85 17.71 -2.42
C ILE A 365 -18.40 17.50 -2.89
N MET A 366 -17.94 18.30 -3.86
CA MET A 366 -16.59 18.16 -4.40
C MET A 366 -15.50 18.44 -3.36
N PHE A 367 -15.76 19.33 -2.42
CA PHE A 367 -14.84 19.60 -1.31
C PHE A 367 -14.70 18.37 -0.41
N ILE A 368 -15.80 17.78 0.04
CA ILE A 368 -15.79 16.62 0.94
C ILE A 368 -15.35 15.34 0.21
N MET A 369 -15.84 15.15 -1.02
CA MET A 369 -15.56 13.92 -1.79
C MET A 369 -14.18 13.94 -2.48
N GLY A 370 -13.50 15.10 -2.55
CA GLY A 370 -12.22 15.22 -3.23
C GLY A 370 -11.18 14.19 -2.81
N PRO A 371 -10.83 14.05 -1.52
CA PRO A 371 -9.90 13.02 -1.04
C PRO A 371 -10.36 11.59 -1.34
N TYR A 372 -11.68 11.33 -1.25
CA TYR A 372 -12.25 10.03 -1.57
C TYR A 372 -12.10 9.67 -3.05
N ILE A 373 -12.35 10.61 -3.97
CA ILE A 373 -12.19 10.39 -5.41
C ILE A 373 -10.74 10.01 -5.76
N ILE A 374 -9.76 10.65 -5.11
CA ILE A 374 -8.34 10.31 -5.27
C ILE A 374 -8.06 8.89 -4.79
N THR A 375 -8.58 8.52 -3.61
CA THR A 375 -8.43 7.18 -3.06
C THR A 375 -9.08 6.14 -3.97
N GLN A 376 -10.27 6.43 -4.51
CA GLN A 376 -10.97 5.56 -5.45
C GLN A 376 -10.20 5.41 -6.78
N PHE A 377 -9.63 6.50 -7.31
CA PHE A 377 -8.80 6.44 -8.52
C PHE A 377 -7.57 5.53 -8.30
N THR A 378 -6.88 5.73 -7.18
CA THR A 378 -5.72 4.90 -6.79
C THR A 378 -6.14 3.43 -6.62
N GLY A 379 -7.28 3.18 -5.98
CA GLY A 379 -7.87 1.85 -5.81
C GLY A 379 -8.24 1.20 -7.16
N ASN A 380 -8.73 1.97 -8.12
CA ASN A 380 -9.04 1.47 -9.46
C ASN A 380 -7.80 1.09 -10.26
N ILE A 381 -6.66 1.78 -10.12
CA ILE A 381 -5.40 1.36 -10.74
C ILE A 381 -4.97 -0.01 -10.19
N ASN A 382 -5.18 -0.27 -8.91
CA ASN A 382 -4.87 -1.53 -8.24
C ASN A 382 -6.07 -2.49 -8.13
N ASN A 383 -7.08 -2.35 -8.98
CA ASN A 383 -8.28 -3.17 -8.91
C ASN A 383 -8.03 -4.56 -9.48
N PHE A 384 -7.53 -5.45 -8.62
CA PHE A 384 -7.26 -6.85 -8.98
C PHE A 384 -8.56 -7.63 -9.22
N ASN A 385 -9.51 -7.52 -8.27
CA ASN A 385 -10.65 -8.42 -8.19
C ASN A 385 -11.55 -8.35 -9.43
N ILE A 386 -11.94 -7.15 -9.86
CA ILE A 386 -12.86 -7.00 -10.98
C ILE A 386 -12.26 -7.61 -12.24
N ILE A 387 -11.02 -7.30 -12.57
CA ILE A 387 -10.40 -7.79 -13.80
C ILE A 387 -10.11 -9.28 -13.72
N TYR A 388 -9.52 -9.75 -12.62
CA TYR A 388 -9.12 -11.16 -12.48
C TYR A 388 -10.33 -12.10 -12.42
N LEU A 389 -11.33 -11.78 -11.62
CA LEU A 389 -12.50 -12.64 -11.44
C LEU A 389 -13.47 -12.57 -12.63
N LEU A 390 -13.59 -11.41 -13.29
CA LEU A 390 -14.57 -11.21 -14.35
C LEU A 390 -14.03 -11.64 -15.72
N SER A 391 -12.90 -11.03 -16.17
CA SER A 391 -12.34 -11.29 -17.50
C SER A 391 -11.12 -12.22 -17.50
N ALA A 392 -10.47 -12.40 -16.35
CA ALA A 392 -9.14 -13.02 -16.25
C ALA A 392 -8.10 -12.38 -17.19
N GLY A 393 -8.29 -11.11 -17.50
CA GLY A 393 -7.43 -10.36 -18.45
C GLY A 393 -7.73 -10.59 -19.92
N LYS A 394 -8.68 -11.47 -20.28
CA LYS A 394 -8.98 -11.82 -21.68
C LYS A 394 -9.44 -10.62 -22.52
N PRO A 395 -9.29 -10.69 -23.86
CA PRO A 395 -8.59 -11.71 -24.63
C PRO A 395 -7.06 -11.58 -24.50
N THR A 396 -6.37 -12.73 -24.46
CA THR A 396 -4.91 -12.76 -24.39
C THR A 396 -4.33 -13.13 -25.76
N PRO A 397 -3.55 -12.26 -26.42
CA PRO A 397 -2.91 -12.57 -27.68
C PRO A 397 -1.90 -13.71 -27.54
N VAL A 398 -1.74 -14.50 -28.58
CA VAL A 398 -0.80 -15.62 -28.60
C VAL A 398 0.63 -15.14 -28.35
N GLY A 399 1.32 -15.77 -27.42
CA GLY A 399 2.71 -15.44 -27.06
C GLY A 399 2.89 -14.17 -26.24
N GLU A 400 1.82 -13.54 -25.75
CA GLU A 400 1.87 -12.44 -24.78
C GLU A 400 1.56 -12.93 -23.35
N THR A 401 2.20 -12.30 -22.37
CA THR A 401 1.99 -12.62 -20.95
C THR A 401 0.83 -11.85 -20.32
N ALA A 402 0.33 -10.81 -20.99
CA ALA A 402 -0.81 -10.02 -20.55
C ALA A 402 -1.92 -10.01 -21.59
N GLY A 403 -3.17 -10.13 -21.14
CA GLY A 403 -4.34 -9.93 -21.98
C GLY A 403 -4.66 -8.45 -22.21
N LYS A 404 -5.74 -8.22 -22.97
CA LYS A 404 -6.15 -6.86 -23.39
C LYS A 404 -6.94 -6.10 -22.32
N THR A 405 -7.47 -6.80 -21.32
CA THR A 405 -8.14 -6.20 -20.16
C THR A 405 -7.28 -6.26 -18.90
N ASP A 406 -6.09 -6.86 -18.93
CA ASP A 406 -5.19 -6.86 -17.77
C ASP A 406 -4.79 -5.44 -17.38
N LEU A 407 -4.80 -5.18 -16.08
CA LEU A 407 -4.18 -4.02 -15.45
C LEU A 407 -2.76 -4.36 -15.01
N LEU A 408 -1.98 -3.36 -14.61
CA LEU A 408 -0.63 -3.61 -14.11
C LEU A 408 -0.62 -4.61 -12.95
N VAL A 409 -1.57 -4.51 -12.02
CA VAL A 409 -1.68 -5.41 -10.86
C VAL A 409 -2.04 -6.85 -11.25
N THR A 410 -2.94 -7.07 -12.20
CA THR A 410 -3.30 -8.42 -12.65
C THR A 410 -2.21 -9.05 -13.51
N TRP A 411 -1.52 -8.25 -14.30
CA TRP A 411 -0.37 -8.71 -15.05
C TRP A 411 0.82 -9.03 -14.15
N LEU A 412 1.09 -8.20 -13.15
CA LEU A 412 2.09 -8.48 -12.11
C LEU A 412 1.83 -9.82 -11.43
N TYR A 413 0.58 -10.09 -11.06
CA TYR A 413 0.18 -11.38 -10.49
C TYR A 413 0.50 -12.55 -11.43
N LYS A 414 0.11 -12.46 -12.70
CA LYS A 414 0.43 -13.49 -13.71
C LYS A 414 1.93 -13.68 -13.88
N LEU A 415 2.70 -12.60 -13.95
CA LEU A 415 4.15 -12.69 -14.06
C LEU A 415 4.78 -13.39 -12.88
N THR A 416 4.28 -13.15 -11.67
CA THR A 416 4.87 -13.74 -10.45
C THR A 416 4.36 -15.14 -10.15
N VAL A 417 3.07 -15.41 -10.32
CA VAL A 417 2.43 -16.68 -9.96
C VAL A 417 2.45 -17.68 -11.12
N ASP A 418 2.03 -17.25 -12.33
CA ASP A 418 1.89 -18.16 -13.47
C ASP A 418 3.21 -18.36 -14.20
N TYR A 419 3.98 -17.26 -14.41
CA TYR A 419 5.22 -17.30 -15.20
C TYR A 419 6.49 -17.34 -14.33
N GLN A 420 6.41 -17.04 -13.04
CA GLN A 420 7.55 -16.97 -12.11
C GLN A 420 8.67 -16.03 -12.59
N TYR A 421 8.28 -14.88 -13.18
CA TYR A 421 9.20 -13.79 -13.58
C TYR A 421 9.28 -12.76 -12.44
N TYR A 422 9.84 -13.19 -11.31
CA TYR A 422 9.81 -12.40 -10.08
C TYR A 422 10.54 -11.07 -10.20
N ASN A 423 11.68 -11.05 -10.90
CA ASN A 423 12.45 -9.83 -11.16
C ASN A 423 11.65 -8.79 -11.96
N ILE A 424 10.97 -9.22 -13.02
CA ILE A 424 10.13 -8.32 -13.85
C ILE A 424 8.90 -7.88 -13.08
N GLY A 425 8.26 -8.79 -12.33
CA GLY A 425 7.15 -8.48 -11.45
C GLY A 425 7.53 -7.41 -10.41
N ALA A 426 8.69 -7.55 -9.78
CA ALA A 426 9.20 -6.56 -8.82
C ALA A 426 9.41 -5.16 -9.45
N VAL A 427 9.97 -5.09 -10.68
CA VAL A 427 10.11 -3.83 -11.41
C VAL A 427 8.75 -3.17 -11.68
N ILE A 428 7.77 -3.95 -12.16
CA ILE A 428 6.42 -3.43 -12.43
C ILE A 428 5.76 -2.95 -11.14
N GLY A 429 5.94 -3.67 -10.03
CA GLY A 429 5.46 -3.24 -8.70
C GLY A 429 6.05 -1.88 -8.30
N ILE A 430 7.37 -1.71 -8.42
CA ILE A 430 8.05 -0.44 -8.12
C ILE A 430 7.56 0.69 -9.03
N LEU A 431 7.48 0.47 -10.35
CA LEU A 431 7.02 1.47 -11.29
C LEU A 431 5.54 1.86 -11.03
N THR A 432 4.69 0.88 -10.73
CA THR A 432 3.29 1.13 -10.35
C THR A 432 3.22 2.00 -9.09
N PHE A 433 4.01 1.67 -8.06
CA PHE A 433 4.07 2.46 -6.83
C PHE A 433 4.54 3.91 -7.09
N VAL A 434 5.58 4.10 -7.91
CA VAL A 434 6.10 5.44 -8.24
C VAL A 434 5.04 6.26 -8.98
N VAL A 435 4.39 5.68 -10.00
CA VAL A 435 3.32 6.35 -10.75
C VAL A 435 2.16 6.74 -9.83
N LEU A 436 1.69 5.81 -8.99
CA LEU A 436 0.61 6.05 -8.04
C LEU A 436 0.97 7.15 -7.03
N SER A 437 2.18 7.09 -6.48
CA SER A 437 2.65 8.09 -5.51
C SER A 437 2.69 9.49 -6.11
N ILE A 438 3.21 9.63 -7.33
CA ILE A 438 3.24 10.91 -8.04
C ILE A 438 1.83 11.44 -8.28
N VAL A 439 0.94 10.61 -8.84
CA VAL A 439 -0.44 11.01 -9.13
C VAL A 439 -1.18 11.38 -7.84
N ALA A 440 -1.07 10.55 -6.80
CA ALA A 440 -1.73 10.81 -5.51
C ALA A 440 -1.24 12.11 -4.88
N LEU A 441 0.08 12.33 -4.82
CA LEU A 441 0.67 13.54 -4.24
C LEU A 441 0.29 14.81 -5.02
N VAL A 442 0.40 14.77 -6.35
CA VAL A 442 0.06 15.93 -7.20
C VAL A 442 -1.43 16.24 -7.07
N THR A 443 -2.28 15.24 -7.12
CA THR A 443 -3.74 15.43 -7.03
C THR A 443 -4.13 15.92 -5.63
N TYR A 444 -3.60 15.31 -4.56
CA TYR A 444 -3.89 15.69 -3.18
C TYR A 444 -3.49 17.15 -2.89
N ARG A 445 -2.28 17.57 -3.29
CA ARG A 445 -1.80 18.96 -3.11
C ARG A 445 -2.66 19.99 -3.84
N ASN A 446 -3.38 19.59 -4.88
CA ASN A 446 -4.27 20.46 -5.63
C ASN A 446 -5.71 20.48 -5.10
N THR A 447 -6.05 19.66 -4.12
CA THR A 447 -7.38 19.69 -3.48
C THR A 447 -7.55 20.95 -2.62
N LYS A 448 -8.78 21.45 -2.55
CA LYS A 448 -9.13 22.53 -1.64
C LYS A 448 -8.93 22.11 -0.19
N ALA A 449 -9.22 20.86 0.15
CA ALA A 449 -9.03 20.30 1.49
C ALA A 449 -7.56 20.38 1.99
N TYR A 450 -6.57 20.32 1.09
CA TYR A 450 -5.17 20.54 1.44
C TYR A 450 -4.80 22.01 1.55
N LYS A 451 -5.42 22.89 0.73
CA LYS A 451 -5.09 24.32 0.69
C LYS A 451 -5.75 25.10 1.82
N ASP A 452 -6.90 24.65 2.27
CA ASP A 452 -7.70 25.29 3.31
C ASP A 452 -7.65 24.43 4.61
N GLU A 453 -6.43 24.12 5.11
CA GLU A 453 -6.27 23.41 6.39
C GLU A 453 -6.95 24.13 7.59
N GLU A 454 -7.22 25.43 7.47
CA GLU A 454 -7.89 26.26 8.47
C GLU A 454 -9.39 26.49 8.17
N GLY A 455 -9.94 25.94 7.07
CA GLY A 455 -11.31 26.25 6.60
C GLY A 455 -12.45 25.56 7.38
N PHE A 456 -12.18 24.91 8.52
CA PHE A 456 -13.16 24.23 9.36
C PHE A 456 -13.08 24.61 10.84
N MET A 457 -12.43 25.73 11.20
CA MET A 457 -12.54 26.30 12.54
C MET A 457 -13.52 27.45 12.55
#